data_a38cab1a6089e297dadd85caf4c352f1
#
_entry.id   a38cab1a6089e297dadd85caf4c352f1
#
_cell.length_a   1.000
_cell.length_b   1.000
_cell.length_c   1.000
_cell.angle_alpha   90.00
_cell.angle_beta   90.00
_cell.angle_gamma   90.00
#
_symmetry.space_group_name_H-M   'P 1'
#
loop_
_entity.id
_entity.type
_entity.pdbx_description
1 polymer ?
#
loop_
_entity_poly.entity_id
_entity_poly.type
_entity_poly.pdbx_seq_one_letter_code
_entity_poly.pdbx_strand_id
1 'polypeptide(L)'
;MKFKKQFYLLFICLWAGITKTTFAQQPATYDYVVSSNGKGNFTTIQEAINAVPDFRKKQTRILLSKGIYKEKLVVPASKTNIALIGEDGAVISYDDYSNKLNVFGETKGTSGSSSVYLYAPDFYVENITFQNT
;
A
#
# COMPACT_ATOMS: atom_id res chain seq x y z
N MET A 1 -77.09 -7.90 36.65
CA MET A 1 -76.31 -8.41 35.53
C MET A 1 -75.08 -7.51 35.28
N LYS A 2 -73.91 -7.95 35.72
CA LYS A 2 -72.70 -7.11 35.70
C LYS A 2 -71.75 -7.70 34.64
N PHE A 3 -71.56 -6.97 33.57
CA PHE A 3 -70.52 -7.32 32.53
C PHE A 3 -69.16 -6.89 33.05
N LYS A 4 -68.28 -7.87 33.25
CA LYS A 4 -66.88 -7.63 33.48
C LYS A 4 -66.16 -7.46 32.11
N LYS A 5 -65.68 -6.25 31.86
CA LYS A 5 -64.79 -5.97 30.74
C LYS A 5 -63.40 -6.45 31.11
N GLN A 6 -62.90 -7.47 30.43
CA GLN A 6 -61.55 -7.96 30.52
C GLN A 6 -60.70 -7.18 29.56
N PHE A 7 -59.79 -6.35 30.09
CA PHE A 7 -58.79 -5.64 29.32
C PHE A 7 -57.64 -6.59 29.02
N TYR A 8 -57.51 -7.00 27.76
CA TYR A 8 -56.31 -7.66 27.28
C TYR A 8 -55.26 -6.60 26.94
N LEU A 9 -54.23 -6.46 27.76
CA LEU A 9 -53.04 -5.69 27.45
C LEU A 9 -52.20 -6.50 26.45
N LEU A 10 -52.26 -6.09 25.18
CA LEU A 10 -51.37 -6.59 24.15
C LEU A 10 -49.99 -5.96 24.38
N PHE A 11 -49.04 -6.74 24.95
CA PHE A 11 -47.63 -6.39 24.98
C PHE A 11 -47.04 -6.61 23.58
N ILE A 12 -46.95 -5.53 22.81
CA ILE A 12 -46.21 -5.54 21.53
C ILE A 12 -44.73 -5.36 21.92
N CYS A 13 -43.98 -6.46 21.98
CA CYS A 13 -42.52 -6.42 22.03
C CYS A 13 -41.99 -5.92 20.69
N LEU A 14 -41.64 -4.63 20.65
CA LEU A 14 -40.92 -4.04 19.53
C LEU A 14 -39.48 -4.57 19.57
N TRP A 15 -39.20 -5.65 18.85
CA TRP A 15 -37.86 -6.09 18.58
C TRP A 15 -37.25 -5.14 17.54
N ALA A 16 -36.50 -4.12 18.04
CA ALA A 16 -35.64 -3.31 17.19
C ALA A 16 -34.47 -4.19 16.74
N GLY A 17 -34.64 -4.82 15.59
CA GLY A 17 -33.57 -5.53 14.91
C GLY A 17 -32.49 -4.54 14.53
N ILE A 18 -31.36 -4.55 15.27
CA ILE A 18 -30.15 -3.81 14.89
C ILE A 18 -29.60 -4.52 13.65
N THR A 19 -29.97 -4.07 12.48
CA THR A 19 -29.33 -4.48 11.23
C THR A 19 -27.91 -3.91 11.25
N LYS A 20 -26.93 -4.77 11.55
CA LYS A 20 -25.52 -4.44 11.31
C LYS A 20 -25.37 -4.26 9.80
N THR A 21 -25.37 -3.03 9.33
CA THR A 21 -24.93 -2.72 7.97
C THR A 21 -23.45 -3.06 7.88
N THR A 22 -23.15 -4.26 7.41
CA THR A 22 -21.81 -4.64 7.01
C THR A 22 -21.49 -3.83 5.76
N PHE A 23 -20.72 -2.75 5.90
CA PHE A 23 -20.13 -2.10 4.74
C PHE A 23 -19.22 -3.13 4.09
N ALA A 24 -19.65 -3.71 2.98
CA ALA A 24 -18.78 -4.51 2.15
C ALA A 24 -17.67 -3.58 1.67
N GLN A 25 -16.45 -3.81 2.18
CA GLN A 25 -15.28 -3.07 1.76
C GLN A 25 -15.07 -3.41 0.29
N GLN A 26 -15.29 -2.42 -0.57
CA GLN A 26 -15.08 -2.59 -2.01
C GLN A 26 -13.63 -3.04 -2.23
N PRO A 27 -13.37 -4.11 -3.02
CA PRO A 27 -12.01 -4.59 -3.23
C PRO A 27 -11.15 -3.44 -3.74
N ALA A 28 -10.00 -3.24 -3.10
CA ALA A 28 -9.08 -2.18 -3.50
C ALA A 28 -8.60 -2.45 -4.93
N THR A 29 -8.86 -1.52 -5.84
CA THR A 29 -8.36 -1.59 -7.21
C THR A 29 -6.95 -1.02 -7.25
N TYR A 30 -6.04 -1.71 -7.95
CA TYR A 30 -4.67 -1.28 -8.17
C TYR A 30 -4.46 -0.97 -9.65
N ASP A 31 -3.69 0.09 -9.94
CA ASP A 31 -3.33 0.42 -11.33
C ASP A 31 -2.24 -0.54 -11.82
N TYR A 32 -1.30 -0.91 -10.95
CA TYR A 32 -0.21 -1.84 -11.23
C TYR A 32 -0.03 -2.86 -10.12
N VAL A 33 0.45 -4.04 -10.50
CA VAL A 33 0.88 -5.11 -9.59
C VAL A 33 2.33 -5.44 -9.88
N VAL A 34 3.18 -5.38 -8.85
CA VAL A 34 4.58 -5.81 -8.92
C VAL A 34 4.70 -7.16 -8.25
N SER A 35 5.33 -8.11 -8.94
CA SER A 35 5.57 -9.45 -8.40
C SER A 35 6.89 -10.01 -8.90
N SER A 36 7.81 -10.30 -7.98
CA SER A 36 9.14 -10.84 -8.30
C SER A 36 9.12 -12.19 -9.02
N ASN A 37 7.98 -12.89 -8.98
CA ASN A 37 7.78 -14.17 -9.67
C ASN A 37 7.18 -14.03 -11.08
N GLY A 38 7.03 -12.80 -11.59
CA GLY A 38 6.51 -12.50 -12.94
C GLY A 38 4.99 -12.60 -13.11
N LYS A 39 4.22 -12.74 -12.02
CA LYS A 39 2.75 -12.81 -12.08
C LYS A 39 2.06 -11.44 -12.02
N GLY A 40 2.83 -10.35 -11.95
CA GLY A 40 2.34 -8.98 -11.98
C GLY A 40 2.51 -8.30 -13.33
N ASN A 41 2.20 -7.00 -13.37
CA ASN A 41 2.48 -6.15 -14.54
C ASN A 41 3.99 -5.89 -14.68
N PHE A 42 4.69 -5.86 -13.53
CA PHE A 42 6.13 -5.62 -13.45
C PHE A 42 6.79 -6.61 -12.51
N THR A 43 8.08 -6.85 -12.70
CA THR A 43 8.89 -7.71 -11.83
C THR A 43 9.66 -6.91 -10.79
N THR A 44 9.91 -5.62 -11.06
CA THR A 44 10.61 -4.70 -10.16
C THR A 44 9.74 -3.49 -9.80
N ILE A 45 9.97 -2.94 -8.62
CA ILE A 45 9.26 -1.75 -8.14
C ILE A 45 9.67 -0.53 -8.97
N GLN A 46 10.97 -0.44 -9.32
CA GLN A 46 11.48 0.68 -10.11
C GLN A 46 10.83 0.76 -11.48
N GLU A 47 10.60 -0.38 -12.15
CA GLU A 47 9.87 -0.42 -13.44
C GLU A 47 8.44 0.11 -13.30
N ALA A 48 7.72 -0.30 -12.25
CA ALA A 48 6.37 0.17 -12.01
C ALA A 48 6.33 1.69 -11.74
N ILE A 49 7.27 2.22 -10.96
CA ILE A 49 7.41 3.66 -10.70
C ILE A 49 7.70 4.41 -12.01
N ASN A 50 8.61 3.90 -12.83
CA ASN A 50 8.98 4.51 -14.10
C ASN A 50 7.80 4.55 -15.09
N ALA A 51 6.91 3.56 -15.04
CA ALA A 51 5.72 3.49 -15.89
C ALA A 51 4.61 4.48 -15.48
N VAL A 52 4.66 5.04 -14.26
CA VAL A 52 3.70 6.07 -13.85
C VAL A 52 3.94 7.33 -14.69
N PRO A 53 2.89 7.91 -15.32
CA PRO A 53 3.05 9.17 -16.04
C PRO A 53 3.54 10.31 -15.13
N ASP A 54 4.44 11.15 -15.66
CA ASP A 54 4.96 12.30 -14.92
C ASP A 54 3.84 13.30 -14.60
N PHE A 55 3.91 13.89 -13.42
CA PHE A 55 2.97 14.91 -12.92
C PHE A 55 1.50 14.49 -12.96
N ARG A 56 1.23 13.19 -12.83
CA ARG A 56 -0.13 12.64 -12.81
C ARG A 56 -0.92 13.22 -11.63
N LYS A 57 -2.13 13.72 -11.89
CA LYS A 57 -3.01 14.31 -10.86
C LYS A 57 -3.78 13.25 -10.07
N LYS A 58 -4.15 12.14 -10.71
CA LYS A 58 -4.81 11.02 -10.06
C LYS A 58 -3.77 10.14 -9.38
N GLN A 59 -4.08 9.67 -8.16
CA GLN A 59 -3.22 8.72 -7.46
C GLN A 59 -3.06 7.42 -8.27
N THR A 60 -1.81 6.96 -8.40
CA THR A 60 -1.49 5.64 -8.95
C THR A 60 -1.27 4.69 -7.79
N ARG A 61 -2.04 3.62 -7.72
CA ARG A 61 -1.95 2.59 -6.70
C ARG A 61 -1.15 1.40 -7.24
N ILE A 62 -0.04 1.10 -6.60
CA ILE A 62 0.86 0.01 -6.97
C ILE A 62 0.83 -1.02 -5.84
N LEU A 63 0.41 -2.24 -6.14
CA LEU A 63 0.46 -3.36 -5.20
C LEU A 63 1.80 -4.08 -5.34
N LEU A 64 2.49 -4.28 -4.22
CA LEU A 64 3.63 -5.19 -4.14
C LEU A 64 3.14 -6.53 -3.61
N SER A 65 3.24 -7.57 -4.42
CA SER A 65 3.00 -8.93 -3.95
C SER A 65 4.03 -9.34 -2.91
N LYS A 66 3.65 -10.25 -2.03
CA LYS A 66 4.55 -10.83 -1.04
C LYS A 66 5.87 -11.28 -1.67
N GLY A 67 6.99 -10.88 -1.08
CA GLY A 67 8.33 -11.24 -1.55
C GLY A 67 9.40 -10.25 -1.12
N ILE A 68 10.66 -10.60 -1.45
CA ILE A 68 11.81 -9.73 -1.20
C ILE A 68 12.22 -9.10 -2.53
N TYR A 69 12.19 -7.77 -2.57
CA TYR A 69 12.61 -6.96 -3.70
C TYR A 69 13.97 -6.37 -3.39
N LYS A 70 15.04 -6.98 -3.93
CA LYS A 70 16.41 -6.51 -3.71
C LYS A 70 16.78 -5.46 -4.75
N GLU A 71 16.34 -4.23 -4.51
CA GLU A 71 16.55 -3.11 -5.42
C GLU A 71 16.72 -1.78 -4.69
N LYS A 72 17.52 -0.91 -5.27
CA LYS A 72 17.68 0.48 -4.84
C LYS A 72 16.64 1.32 -5.55
N LEU A 73 15.79 2.00 -4.77
CA LEU A 73 14.69 2.77 -5.34
C LEU A 73 15.05 4.25 -5.48
N VAL A 74 14.69 4.80 -6.62
CA VAL A 74 14.73 6.24 -6.87
C VAL A 74 13.37 6.69 -7.39
N VAL A 75 12.69 7.53 -6.62
CA VAL A 75 11.40 8.11 -7.02
C VAL A 75 11.62 9.57 -7.38
N PRO A 76 11.69 9.92 -8.68
CA PRO A 76 11.92 11.28 -9.13
C PRO A 76 10.79 12.24 -8.74
N ALA A 77 11.08 13.53 -8.63
CA ALA A 77 10.12 14.56 -8.26
C ALA A 77 8.91 14.66 -9.23
N SER A 78 9.07 14.19 -10.47
CA SER A 78 7.98 14.15 -11.45
C SER A 78 6.96 13.03 -11.22
N LYS A 79 7.30 11.99 -10.44
CA LYS A 79 6.44 10.82 -10.14
C LYS A 79 5.50 11.10 -8.97
N THR A 80 4.57 12.00 -9.16
CA THR A 80 3.63 12.48 -8.13
C THR A 80 2.47 11.53 -7.87
N ASN A 81 1.86 11.62 -6.67
CA ASN A 81 0.64 10.90 -6.31
C ASN A 81 0.74 9.37 -6.46
N ILE A 82 1.80 8.76 -5.93
CA ILE A 82 1.97 7.30 -5.92
C ILE A 82 1.63 6.75 -4.53
N ALA A 83 0.83 5.70 -4.51
CA ALA A 83 0.61 4.86 -3.33
C ALA A 83 1.22 3.47 -3.57
N LEU A 84 2.24 3.13 -2.80
CA LEU A 84 2.90 1.83 -2.82
C LEU A 84 2.38 1.00 -1.65
N ILE A 85 1.67 -0.08 -1.94
CA ILE A 85 0.94 -0.88 -0.95
C ILE A 85 1.45 -2.31 -1.02
N GLY A 86 1.93 -2.84 0.11
CA GLY A 86 2.45 -4.20 0.19
C GLY A 86 1.40 -5.22 0.63
N GLU A 87 1.46 -6.42 0.08
CA GLU A 87 0.89 -7.60 0.74
C GLU A 87 1.71 -7.93 1.99
N ASP A 88 1.13 -8.68 2.92
CA ASP A 88 1.84 -9.13 4.11
C ASP A 88 3.10 -9.92 3.73
N GLY A 89 4.26 -9.45 4.21
CA GLY A 89 5.56 -9.98 3.85
C GLY A 89 6.20 -9.40 2.59
N ALA A 90 5.74 -8.22 2.12
CA ALA A 90 6.46 -7.44 1.11
C ALA A 90 7.65 -6.71 1.76
N VAL A 91 8.87 -6.98 1.28
CA VAL A 91 10.12 -6.45 1.80
C VAL A 91 10.94 -5.81 0.68
N ILE A 92 11.34 -4.56 0.88
CA ILE A 92 12.31 -3.88 0.02
C ILE A 92 13.65 -3.91 0.73
N SER A 93 14.66 -4.51 0.10
CA SER A 93 15.97 -4.73 0.70
C SER A 93 17.08 -4.24 -0.22
N TYR A 94 18.10 -3.62 0.35
CA TYR A 94 19.33 -3.30 -0.37
C TYR A 94 20.53 -3.30 0.59
N ASP A 95 21.73 -3.48 0.04
CA ASP A 95 22.98 -3.70 0.80
C ASP A 95 24.01 -2.57 0.65
N ASP A 96 23.56 -1.32 0.56
CA ASP A 96 24.47 -0.18 0.48
C ASP A 96 24.92 0.33 1.86
N TYR A 97 26.19 0.74 1.94
CA TYR A 97 26.79 1.36 3.12
C TYR A 97 27.79 2.45 2.71
N SER A 98 28.08 3.37 3.63
CA SER A 98 28.86 4.60 3.33
C SER A 98 30.27 4.35 2.78
N ASN A 99 30.95 3.30 3.25
CA ASN A 99 32.31 2.96 2.80
C ASN A 99 32.33 2.07 1.54
N LYS A 100 31.17 1.67 1.03
CA LYS A 100 31.09 0.93 -0.25
C LYS A 100 31.57 1.83 -1.40
N LEU A 101 32.42 1.29 -2.27
CA LEU A 101 32.91 2.06 -3.41
C LEU A 101 31.86 2.14 -4.52
N ASN A 102 31.83 3.28 -5.19
CA ASN A 102 31.09 3.47 -6.44
C ASN A 102 31.91 2.90 -7.64
N VAL A 103 31.38 3.02 -8.84
CA VAL A 103 32.02 2.52 -10.07
C VAL A 103 33.32 3.23 -10.42
N PHE A 104 33.61 4.39 -9.80
CA PHE A 104 34.81 5.17 -9.98
C PHE A 104 35.86 4.91 -8.88
N GLY A 105 35.59 3.98 -7.94
CA GLY A 105 36.50 3.67 -6.83
C GLY A 105 36.42 4.66 -5.66
N GLU A 106 35.42 5.53 -5.61
CA GLU A 106 35.22 6.51 -4.54
C GLU A 106 34.20 5.96 -3.53
N THR A 107 34.32 6.32 -2.25
CA THR A 107 33.33 5.94 -1.25
C THR A 107 31.97 6.61 -1.53
N LYS A 108 30.86 5.85 -1.39
CA LYS A 108 29.52 6.37 -1.60
C LYS A 108 29.15 7.48 -0.61
N GLY A 109 29.72 7.45 0.59
CA GLY A 109 29.35 8.35 1.67
C GLY A 109 27.92 8.13 2.17
N THR A 110 27.51 8.91 3.16
CA THR A 110 26.18 8.79 3.77
C THR A 110 25.06 9.02 2.75
N SER A 111 25.19 10.05 1.92
CA SER A 111 24.14 10.39 0.94
C SER A 111 24.05 9.41 -0.24
N GLY A 112 25.16 8.80 -0.63
CA GLY A 112 25.22 7.85 -1.75
C GLY A 112 24.83 6.43 -1.40
N SER A 113 24.75 6.10 -0.10
CA SER A 113 24.47 4.74 0.39
C SER A 113 23.03 4.48 0.79
N SER A 114 22.10 5.43 0.58
CA SER A 114 20.69 5.21 0.85
C SER A 114 20.10 4.14 -0.07
N SER A 115 19.25 3.29 0.49
CA SER A 115 18.56 2.25 -0.28
C SER A 115 17.35 2.81 -1.04
N VAL A 116 16.77 3.91 -0.55
CA VAL A 116 15.59 4.56 -1.14
C VAL A 116 15.80 6.06 -1.19
N TYR A 117 15.56 6.66 -2.34
CA TYR A 117 15.54 8.09 -2.58
C TYR A 117 14.15 8.53 -2.99
N LEU A 118 13.48 9.31 -2.16
CA LEU A 118 12.14 9.85 -2.42
C LEU A 118 12.23 11.36 -2.65
N TYR A 119 12.07 11.76 -3.91
CA TYR A 119 12.02 13.17 -4.30
C TYR A 119 10.59 13.60 -4.68
N ALA A 120 9.68 12.63 -4.85
CA ALA A 120 8.32 12.88 -5.28
C ALA A 120 7.45 13.41 -4.13
N PRO A 121 6.61 14.43 -4.36
CA PRO A 121 5.54 14.81 -3.44
C PRO A 121 4.41 13.78 -3.48
N ASP A 122 3.60 13.75 -2.40
CA ASP A 122 2.40 12.93 -2.29
C ASP A 122 2.66 11.42 -2.52
N PHE A 123 3.79 10.94 -1.97
CA PHE A 123 4.14 9.52 -1.98
C PHE A 123 3.66 8.85 -0.70
N TYR A 124 2.82 7.83 -0.85
CA TYR A 124 2.24 7.06 0.25
C TYR A 124 2.78 5.64 0.26
N VAL A 125 3.10 5.11 1.44
CA VAL A 125 3.57 3.73 1.62
C VAL A 125 2.76 3.05 2.71
N GLU A 126 2.31 1.83 2.46
CA GLU A 126 1.55 1.03 3.41
C GLU A 126 2.01 -0.43 3.37
N ASN A 127 2.14 -1.04 4.55
CA ASN A 127 2.41 -2.46 4.76
C ASN A 127 3.66 -2.99 4.04
N ILE A 128 4.75 -2.22 4.03
CA ILE A 128 6.03 -2.57 3.42
C ILE A 128 7.14 -2.49 4.46
N THR A 129 7.98 -3.52 4.52
CA THR A 129 9.20 -3.51 5.32
C THR A 129 10.37 -3.00 4.48
N PHE A 130 11.10 -2.00 4.98
CA PHE A 130 12.37 -1.55 4.41
C PHE A 130 13.50 -2.14 5.23
N GLN A 131 14.43 -2.79 4.56
CA GLN A 131 15.57 -3.49 5.20
C GLN A 131 16.87 -3.12 4.52
N ASN A 132 17.89 -2.81 5.30
CA ASN A 132 19.29 -2.75 4.85
C ASN A 132 20.02 -4.02 5.32
N THR A 133 20.65 -4.73 4.40
CA THR A 133 21.27 -6.07 4.66
C THR A 133 22.75 -6.08 4.38
#